data_fb05e72519c5e85815067aad30250f66
#
_entry.id   fb05e72519c5e85815067aad30250f66
#
_cell.length_a   1.000
_cell.length_b   1.000
_cell.length_c   1.000
_cell.angle_alpha   90.00
_cell.angle_beta   90.00
_cell.angle_gamma   90.00
#
_symmetry.space_group_name_H-M   'P 1'
#
loop_
_entity.id
_entity.type
_entity.pdbx_description
1 polymer ?
#
loop_
_entity_poly.entity_id
_entity_poly.type
_entity_poly.pdbx_seq_one_letter_code
_entity_poly.pdbx_strand_id
1 'polypeptide(L)'
;CDFLYAPHQDDGKKKKKKGKKPYFAEVEYSIDHIPDFAVWEGVLVKESKWCYPREGSYKMRLRQVRKNYDKWKSKADYLQKWVFENFNEADIFKKFCGLVYNEDEVNLESWLTELNSEIVEHE
;
A
#
# COMPACT_ATOMS: atom_id res chain seq x y z
N CYS A 1 -0.75 -5.63 0.61
CA CYS A 1 -0.89 -4.16 0.77
C CYS A 1 -1.43 -3.87 2.16
N ASP A 2 -0.52 -3.72 3.14
CA ASP A 2 -0.90 -3.55 4.57
C ASP A 2 -1.70 -2.28 4.83
N PHE A 3 -1.52 -1.24 4.03
CA PHE A 3 -2.25 0.02 4.16
C PHE A 3 -3.75 -0.04 3.82
N LEU A 4 -4.22 -1.12 3.21
CA LEU A 4 -5.65 -1.34 2.94
C LEU A 4 -6.38 -2.06 4.09
N TYR A 5 -5.61 -2.56 5.06
CA TYR A 5 -6.12 -3.32 6.20
C TYR A 5 -5.78 -2.58 7.50
N ALA A 6 -6.78 -2.01 8.14
CA ALA A 6 -6.63 -1.32 9.42
C ALA A 6 -7.20 -2.15 10.58
N PRO A 7 -6.82 -1.84 11.84
CA PRO A 7 -7.45 -2.41 13.02
C PRO A 7 -8.97 -2.19 13.02
N HIS A 8 -9.71 -3.03 13.75
CA HIS A 8 -11.14 -2.81 13.94
C HIS A 8 -11.38 -1.49 14.66
N GLN A 9 -12.27 -0.66 14.10
CA GLN A 9 -12.73 0.56 14.75
C GLN A 9 -13.41 0.19 16.09
N ASP A 10 -13.01 0.88 17.16
CA ASP A 10 -13.60 0.66 18.48
C ASP A 10 -14.93 1.42 18.55
N ASP A 11 -16.04 0.69 18.46
CA ASP A 11 -17.40 1.22 18.55
C ASP A 11 -17.97 1.14 19.99
N GLY A 12 -17.11 0.83 20.98
CA GLY A 12 -17.45 0.81 22.42
C GLY A 12 -18.47 -0.24 22.85
N LYS A 13 -19.03 -1.02 21.92
CA LYS A 13 -20.17 -1.90 22.18
C LYS A 13 -19.87 -3.40 22.14
N LYS A 14 -18.66 -3.82 21.74
CA LYS A 14 -18.28 -5.24 21.62
C LYS A 14 -16.83 -5.47 22.05
N LYS A 15 -16.53 -6.70 22.54
CA LYS A 15 -15.17 -7.13 22.83
C LYS A 15 -14.25 -6.80 21.64
N LYS A 16 -13.13 -6.11 21.89
CA LYS A 16 -12.13 -5.75 20.86
C LYS A 16 -11.77 -6.99 20.05
N LYS A 17 -12.16 -7.00 18.78
CA LYS A 17 -11.72 -8.03 17.85
C LYS A 17 -10.25 -7.80 17.55
N LYS A 18 -9.40 -8.78 17.88
CA LYS A 18 -7.99 -8.76 17.51
C LYS A 18 -7.85 -8.98 16.00
N GLY A 19 -7.00 -8.19 15.34
CA GLY A 19 -6.67 -8.33 13.93
C GLY A 19 -7.05 -7.13 13.07
N LYS A 20 -6.58 -7.16 11.83
CA LYS A 20 -6.88 -6.16 10.80
C LYS A 20 -8.04 -6.64 9.95
N LYS A 21 -8.82 -5.73 9.39
CA LYS A 21 -9.89 -6.03 8.42
C LYS A 21 -9.78 -5.12 7.21
N PRO A 22 -10.34 -5.53 6.05
CA PRO A 22 -10.43 -4.68 4.88
C PRO A 22 -11.47 -3.56 5.10
N TYR A 23 -11.10 -2.35 4.74
CA TYR A 23 -11.99 -1.19 4.75
C TYR A 23 -12.45 -0.78 3.34
N PHE A 24 -12.25 -1.66 2.38
CA PHE A 24 -12.66 -1.53 0.98
C PHE A 24 -13.66 -2.64 0.59
N ALA A 25 -14.26 -2.51 -0.57
CA ALA A 25 -15.17 -3.52 -1.12
C ALA A 25 -14.35 -4.60 -1.83
N GLU A 26 -14.19 -5.76 -1.20
CA GLU A 26 -13.46 -6.88 -1.78
C GLU A 26 -14.23 -7.48 -2.95
N VAL A 27 -13.57 -7.59 -4.09
CA VAL A 27 -14.09 -8.26 -5.29
C VAL A 27 -13.36 -9.60 -5.43
N GLU A 28 -14.12 -10.67 -5.64
CA GLU A 28 -13.56 -11.97 -5.96
C GLU A 28 -12.87 -11.93 -7.32
N TYR A 29 -11.74 -12.62 -7.42
CA TYR A 29 -10.93 -12.67 -8.64
C TYR A 29 -10.37 -14.06 -8.88
N SER A 30 -9.91 -14.30 -10.09
CA SER A 30 -9.02 -15.42 -10.44
C SER A 30 -7.69 -14.87 -10.95
N ILE A 31 -6.64 -15.65 -10.79
CA ILE A 31 -5.33 -15.34 -11.39
C ILE A 31 -5.14 -16.31 -12.54
N ASP A 32 -4.95 -15.76 -13.74
CA ASP A 32 -4.78 -16.55 -14.96
C ASP A 32 -3.76 -15.90 -15.87
N HIS A 33 -3.31 -16.65 -16.90
CA HIS A 33 -2.35 -16.16 -17.87
C HIS A 33 -2.87 -14.91 -18.60
N ILE A 34 -1.94 -14.04 -18.97
CA ILE A 34 -2.26 -12.88 -19.80
C ILE A 34 -2.75 -13.34 -21.17
N PRO A 35 -3.67 -12.59 -21.83
CA PRO A 35 -4.10 -12.90 -23.17
C PRO A 35 -2.95 -12.67 -24.19
N ASP A 36 -2.93 -13.44 -25.26
CA ASP A 36 -1.85 -13.37 -26.26
C ASP A 36 -1.60 -11.97 -26.82
N PHE A 37 -2.66 -11.16 -26.96
CA PHE A 37 -2.54 -9.77 -27.44
C PHE A 37 -1.83 -8.83 -26.46
N ALA A 38 -1.69 -9.22 -25.19
CA ALA A 38 -1.01 -8.42 -24.17
C ALA A 38 0.45 -8.82 -23.97
N VAL A 39 0.89 -9.89 -24.65
CA VAL A 39 2.30 -10.30 -24.64
C VAL A 39 3.14 -9.23 -25.33
N TRP A 40 4.15 -8.74 -24.63
CA TRP A 40 5.09 -7.75 -25.13
C TRP A 40 6.50 -8.23 -24.87
N GLU A 41 7.19 -8.61 -25.93
CA GLU A 41 8.52 -9.18 -25.88
C GLU A 41 9.50 -8.30 -25.09
N GLY A 42 10.21 -8.89 -24.14
CA GLY A 42 11.13 -8.20 -23.23
C GLY A 42 10.48 -7.42 -22.09
N VAL A 43 9.13 -7.29 -22.05
CA VAL A 43 8.41 -6.56 -20.99
C VAL A 43 7.36 -7.43 -20.30
N LEU A 44 6.48 -8.06 -21.06
CA LEU A 44 5.43 -8.95 -20.55
C LEU A 44 5.54 -10.32 -21.24
N VAL A 45 6.09 -11.28 -20.53
CA VAL A 45 6.25 -12.64 -21.04
C VAL A 45 4.93 -13.42 -20.98
N LYS A 46 4.77 -14.42 -21.85
CA LYS A 46 3.54 -15.23 -21.99
C LYS A 46 3.15 -15.95 -20.69
N GLU A 47 4.12 -16.28 -19.85
CA GLU A 47 3.93 -16.93 -18.56
C GLU A 47 3.42 -15.98 -17.46
N SER A 48 3.38 -14.67 -17.74
CA SER A 48 2.85 -13.67 -16.82
C SER A 48 1.37 -13.93 -16.52
N LYS A 49 0.96 -13.58 -15.31
CA LYS A 49 -0.41 -13.78 -14.85
C LYS A 49 -1.03 -12.45 -14.41
N TRP A 50 -2.29 -12.27 -14.78
CA TRP A 50 -3.10 -11.13 -14.34
C TRP A 50 -4.21 -11.56 -13.39
N CYS A 51 -4.68 -10.59 -12.61
CA CYS A 51 -5.83 -10.72 -11.76
C CYS A 51 -7.10 -10.35 -12.54
N TYR A 52 -8.01 -11.30 -12.71
CA TYR A 52 -9.28 -11.13 -13.41
C TYR A 52 -10.42 -11.05 -12.40
N PRO A 53 -11.07 -9.89 -12.24
CA PRO A 53 -12.20 -9.75 -11.33
C PRO A 53 -13.41 -10.53 -11.83
N ARG A 54 -14.09 -11.24 -10.94
CA ARG A 54 -15.33 -11.97 -11.27
C ARG A 54 -16.47 -10.98 -11.43
N GLU A 55 -17.08 -10.99 -12.63
CA GLU A 55 -18.11 -10.02 -13.03
C GLU A 55 -19.29 -9.96 -12.04
N GLY A 56 -19.79 -11.10 -11.61
CA GLY A 56 -20.89 -11.15 -10.63
C GLY A 56 -20.54 -10.50 -9.29
N SER A 57 -19.32 -10.77 -8.77
CA SER A 57 -18.82 -10.18 -7.54
C SER A 57 -18.64 -8.67 -7.67
N TYR A 58 -18.02 -8.22 -8.75
CA TYR A 58 -17.82 -6.80 -9.07
C TYR A 58 -19.15 -6.03 -9.13
N LYS A 59 -20.11 -6.51 -9.93
CA LYS A 59 -21.44 -5.89 -10.06
C LYS A 59 -22.19 -5.85 -8.72
N MET A 60 -22.11 -6.91 -7.94
CA MET A 60 -22.70 -6.97 -6.60
C MET A 60 -22.08 -5.93 -5.66
N ARG A 61 -20.76 -5.81 -5.64
CA ARG A 61 -20.05 -4.85 -4.77
C ARG A 61 -20.37 -3.41 -5.14
N LEU A 62 -20.42 -3.06 -6.44
CA LEU A 62 -20.84 -1.72 -6.89
C LEU A 62 -22.25 -1.37 -6.39
N ARG A 63 -23.21 -2.29 -6.54
CA ARG A 63 -24.58 -2.07 -6.03
C ARG A 63 -24.61 -1.91 -4.50
N GLN A 64 -23.83 -2.69 -3.77
CA GLN A 64 -23.74 -2.59 -2.31
C GLN A 64 -23.13 -1.26 -1.87
N VAL A 65 -22.06 -0.81 -2.51
CA VAL A 65 -21.44 0.49 -2.22
C VAL A 65 -22.43 1.62 -2.48
N ARG A 66 -23.11 1.61 -3.63
CA ARG A 66 -24.12 2.62 -3.97
C ARG A 66 -25.29 2.65 -2.98
N LYS A 67 -25.81 1.46 -2.61
CA LYS A 67 -26.95 1.32 -1.68
C LYS A 67 -26.62 1.80 -0.27
N ASN A 68 -25.39 1.62 0.18
CA ASN A 68 -24.95 1.89 1.55
C ASN A 68 -23.78 2.88 1.55
N TYR A 69 -23.88 3.94 0.75
CA TYR A 69 -22.78 4.88 0.50
C TYR A 69 -22.19 5.47 1.79
N ASP A 70 -23.04 5.97 2.70
CA ASP A 70 -22.59 6.59 3.94
C ASP A 70 -21.76 5.65 4.82
N LYS A 71 -22.17 4.37 4.86
CA LYS A 71 -21.41 3.33 5.58
C LYS A 71 -20.03 3.09 4.95
N TRP A 72 -19.95 3.09 3.62
CA TRP A 72 -18.68 2.91 2.93
C TRP A 72 -17.80 4.16 3.04
N LYS A 73 -18.40 5.33 2.98
CA LYS A 73 -17.71 6.60 3.22
C LYS A 73 -17.08 6.63 4.62
N SER A 74 -17.85 6.33 5.67
CA SER A 74 -17.32 6.27 7.04
C SER A 74 -16.15 5.27 7.19
N LYS A 75 -16.19 4.14 6.48
CA LYS A 75 -15.07 3.20 6.44
C LYS A 75 -13.84 3.80 5.75
N ALA A 76 -14.04 4.49 4.62
CA ALA A 76 -12.97 5.13 3.88
C ALA A 76 -12.33 6.26 4.68
N ASP A 77 -13.13 7.10 5.33
CA ASP A 77 -12.65 8.19 6.19
C ASP A 77 -11.81 7.66 7.35
N TYR A 78 -12.25 6.56 7.97
CA TYR A 78 -11.45 5.89 9.02
C TYR A 78 -10.14 5.35 8.49
N LEU A 79 -10.16 4.66 7.34
CA LEU A 79 -8.96 4.11 6.72
C LEU A 79 -7.99 5.23 6.34
N GLN A 80 -8.48 6.31 5.75
CA GLN A 80 -7.67 7.47 5.38
C GLN A 80 -6.92 8.02 6.60
N LYS A 81 -7.64 8.28 7.70
CA LYS A 81 -7.03 8.77 8.95
C LYS A 81 -5.96 7.82 9.45
N TRP A 82 -6.27 6.52 9.51
CA TRP A 82 -5.31 5.51 9.96
C TRP A 82 -4.08 5.43 9.06
N VAL A 83 -4.24 5.56 7.73
CA VAL A 83 -3.10 5.57 6.78
C VAL A 83 -2.22 6.78 7.02
N PHE A 84 -2.78 7.98 7.16
CA PHE A 84 -2.00 9.18 7.45
C PHE A 84 -1.23 9.10 8.77
N GLU A 85 -1.81 8.47 9.79
CA GLU A 85 -1.17 8.30 11.09
C GLU A 85 -0.04 7.24 11.09
N ASN A 86 -0.13 6.21 10.24
CA ASN A 86 0.76 5.05 10.30
C ASN A 86 1.71 4.91 9.10
N PHE A 87 1.48 5.66 8.02
CA PHE A 87 2.26 5.61 6.79
C PHE A 87 2.63 7.03 6.31
N ASN A 88 2.98 7.92 7.25
CA ASN A 88 3.48 9.23 6.88
C ASN A 88 4.88 9.11 6.26
N GLU A 89 5.22 10.06 5.41
CA GLU A 89 6.44 10.07 4.62
C GLU A 89 7.70 9.95 5.49
N ALA A 90 7.80 10.77 6.54
CA ALA A 90 8.97 10.80 7.40
C ALA A 90 9.26 9.45 8.07
N ASP A 91 8.23 8.78 8.60
CA ASP A 91 8.39 7.47 9.25
C ASP A 91 8.72 6.37 8.24
N ILE A 92 8.17 6.44 7.03
CA ILE A 92 8.49 5.47 5.96
C ILE A 92 9.93 5.67 5.49
N PHE A 93 10.39 6.92 5.26
CA PHE A 93 11.78 7.19 4.92
C PHE A 93 12.73 6.75 6.02
N LYS A 94 12.42 7.05 7.28
CA LYS A 94 13.24 6.60 8.41
C LYS A 94 13.37 5.07 8.45
N LYS A 95 12.27 4.34 8.26
CA LYS A 95 12.29 2.87 8.18
C LYS A 95 13.11 2.38 6.99
N PHE A 96 12.97 3.02 5.83
CA PHE A 96 13.74 2.66 4.64
C PHE A 96 15.24 2.89 4.87
N CYS A 97 15.63 4.05 5.40
CA CYS A 97 17.02 4.33 5.73
C CYS A 97 17.58 3.32 6.73
N GLY A 98 16.85 2.97 7.78
CA GLY A 98 17.27 1.97 8.75
C GLY A 98 17.39 0.53 8.22
N LEU A 99 16.80 0.24 7.03
CA LEU A 99 17.00 -1.04 6.35
C LEU A 99 18.20 -1.05 5.39
N VAL A 100 18.57 0.13 4.89
CA VAL A 100 19.67 0.28 3.90
C VAL A 100 20.98 0.65 4.59
N TYR A 101 20.90 1.47 5.63
CA TYR A 101 22.05 1.94 6.39
C TYR A 101 22.00 1.34 7.79
N ASN A 102 23.04 0.62 8.20
CA ASN A 102 23.28 0.34 9.61
C ASN A 102 23.61 1.68 10.29
N GLU A 103 22.79 2.11 11.24
CA GLU A 103 22.98 3.39 11.96
C GLU A 103 24.36 3.45 12.67
N ASP A 104 24.98 2.29 12.91
CA ASP A 104 26.31 2.17 13.55
C ASP A 104 27.49 2.41 12.57
N GLU A 105 27.27 2.39 11.25
CA GLU A 105 28.37 2.45 10.26
C GLU A 105 28.42 3.74 9.43
N VAL A 106 27.35 4.52 9.36
CA VAL A 106 27.32 5.72 8.53
C VAL A 106 26.90 6.94 9.34
N ASN A 107 27.90 7.71 9.76
CA ASN A 107 27.66 9.06 10.22
C ASN A 107 27.29 9.93 9.00
N LEU A 108 25.98 10.15 8.81
CA LEU A 108 25.43 10.90 7.68
C LEU A 108 26.04 12.32 7.55
N GLU A 109 26.37 12.94 8.69
CA GLU A 109 27.01 14.27 8.72
C GLU A 109 28.44 14.22 8.20
N SER A 110 29.21 13.17 8.52
CA SER A 110 30.56 13.01 7.99
C SER A 110 30.55 12.75 6.49
N TRP A 111 29.63 11.91 6.01
CA TRP A 111 29.45 11.60 4.60
C TRP A 111 29.00 12.83 3.78
N LEU A 112 28.07 13.64 4.28
CA LEU A 112 27.66 14.89 3.65
C LEU A 112 28.79 15.93 3.63
N THR A 113 29.64 15.95 4.65
CA THR A 113 30.80 16.85 4.71
C THR A 113 31.85 16.44 3.69
N GLU A 114 32.08 15.15 3.53
CA GLU A 114 33.00 14.57 2.54
C GLU A 114 32.53 14.86 1.11
N LEU A 115 31.25 14.64 0.80
CA LEU A 115 30.63 14.97 -0.48
C LEU A 115 30.75 16.47 -0.82
N ASN A 116 30.47 17.34 0.14
CA ASN A 116 30.61 18.80 -0.07
C ASN A 116 32.07 19.25 -0.28
N SER A 117 33.05 18.57 0.32
CA SER A 117 34.45 18.85 0.10
C SER A 117 34.91 18.43 -1.30
N GLU A 118 34.45 17.31 -1.82
CA GLU A 118 34.75 16.84 -3.18
C GLU A 118 34.15 17.74 -4.27
N ILE A 119 33.00 18.36 -4.02
CA ILE A 119 32.37 19.29 -4.96
C ILE A 119 33.16 20.60 -5.08
N VAL A 120 33.74 21.06 -3.98
CA VAL A 120 34.53 22.33 -3.95
C VAL A 120 35.91 22.17 -4.59
N GLU A 121 36.51 20.98 -4.64
CA GLU A 121 37.80 20.74 -5.29
C GLU A 121 37.73 20.65 -6.82
N HIS A 122 36.54 20.62 -7.41
CA HIS A 122 36.31 20.51 -8.86
C HIS A 122 35.81 21.82 -9.52
N GLU A 123 35.74 22.94 -8.82
CA GLU A 123 35.55 24.29 -9.38
C GLU A 123 36.90 25.03 -9.51
#